data_915dc7c2595f02f8ee3a4895a995f490
#
_entry.id   915dc7c2595f02f8ee3a4895a995f490
#
_cell.length_a   1.000
_cell.length_b   1.000
_cell.length_c   1.000
_cell.angle_alpha   90.00
_cell.angle_beta   90.00
_cell.angle_gamma   90.00
#
_symmetry.space_group_name_H-M   'P 1'
#
loop_
_entity.id
_entity.type
_entity.pdbx_description
1 polymer ?
#
loop_
_entity_poly.entity_id
_entity_poly.type
_entity_poly.pdbx_seq_one_letter_code
_entity_poly.pdbx_strand_id
1 'polypeptide(L)'
;MRIAVIKESECEAPENCDYICAEVCPRVREGFKETVYAKPNGKAAITESLCISCGICVKRCPFDAIRIINLPDEMARELTFQYSLNSFRTFNIVTPVSKKILGLIGRNGIGKTTNIRLISGDIKPNFGDFKNPPSNEEIIKKFRGKDIQPYLTSLYLNSVKIALKPQEFRLSGKVKDLVKLDKYGIINKNVMERSSETLSGGEAQMVEIARTLDNDADVYIFDEPMNYLDIKNRLKIAQKIKTALSDKTVIVVEHDLIMLDYLTDFIQILYGSDANYGIVSHLMPSRNGINTYIAGYLPTENVRFRDYEIRIKKAPSSSNEKVIVSWPEFEVDIGEFSLKTSSGSLYGGDIVGVIGENGIGKSTFIRALAGELETKSGRLDLGIKIAYKPQIIEAKDGLVSDALADVDPNYPKKQESLEIINKLGVTKLLNKNVKNLSGGELQKLAIASTLMREADVYLFDEPSANLDIEDRLETMSLISNIMSLKRKCAIVIEHDLMFIDSVCQKSILFSGESGKIGLTDTIMPTSKAINNFLKSVDITMRRDKDSKRPRINQNNSRLDVEQKASGQFFAE
;
A
#
# COMPACT_ATOMS: atom_id res chain seq x y z
N MET A 1 22.29 -16.24 -14.48
CA MET A 1 23.00 -16.62 -13.23
C MET A 1 22.00 -17.08 -12.19
N ARG A 2 22.27 -18.17 -11.48
CA ARG A 2 21.37 -18.70 -10.45
C ARG A 2 22.06 -18.60 -9.08
N ILE A 3 21.45 -17.92 -8.13
CA ILE A 3 22.06 -17.62 -6.83
C ILE A 3 21.12 -17.96 -5.68
N ALA A 4 21.67 -18.42 -4.56
CA ALA A 4 20.93 -18.59 -3.32
C ALA A 4 21.07 -17.33 -2.47
N VAL A 5 19.96 -16.80 -1.95
CA VAL A 5 19.88 -15.60 -1.12
C VAL A 5 19.21 -15.93 0.20
N ILE A 6 19.69 -15.34 1.29
CA ILE A 6 19.11 -15.47 2.62
C ILE A 6 18.43 -14.15 2.99
N LYS A 7 17.17 -14.21 3.37
CA LYS A 7 16.45 -13.09 3.97
C LYS A 7 16.77 -13.04 5.46
N GLU A 8 17.62 -12.11 5.86
CA GLU A 8 18.11 -12.02 7.24
C GLU A 8 17.00 -11.87 8.29
N SER A 9 15.93 -11.16 7.96
CA SER A 9 14.77 -10.99 8.84
C SER A 9 13.99 -12.27 9.11
N GLU A 10 14.15 -13.30 8.29
CA GLU A 10 13.50 -14.61 8.41
C GLU A 10 14.47 -15.68 8.91
N CYS A 11 15.77 -15.38 8.97
CA CYS A 11 16.78 -16.31 9.48
C CYS A 11 16.81 -16.27 11.01
N GLU A 12 16.44 -17.37 11.64
CA GLU A 12 16.38 -17.51 13.09
C GLU A 12 17.64 -18.12 13.72
N ALA A 13 18.74 -18.19 12.98
CA ALA A 13 20.04 -18.57 13.52
C ALA A 13 20.67 -17.41 14.34
N PRO A 14 21.42 -17.68 15.41
CA PRO A 14 21.64 -19.00 16.02
C PRO A 14 20.56 -19.42 17.03
N GLU A 15 19.59 -18.57 17.36
CA GLU A 15 18.68 -18.72 18.50
C GLU A 15 17.74 -19.93 18.37
N ASN A 16 17.14 -20.11 17.19
CA ASN A 16 16.17 -21.16 16.92
C ASN A 16 16.61 -22.12 15.80
N CYS A 17 17.86 -22.01 15.30
CA CYS A 17 18.36 -22.82 14.21
C CYS A 17 19.89 -23.00 14.29
N ASP A 18 20.35 -24.24 14.30
CA ASP A 18 21.77 -24.62 14.31
C ASP A 18 22.39 -24.67 12.90
N TYR A 19 22.07 -23.72 12.04
CA TYR A 19 22.57 -23.62 10.66
C TYR A 19 22.34 -24.89 9.83
N ILE A 20 21.13 -25.43 9.87
CA ILE A 20 20.69 -26.59 9.05
C ILE A 20 21.11 -26.41 7.58
N CYS A 21 21.09 -25.17 7.07
CA CYS A 21 21.51 -24.86 5.70
C CYS A 21 22.99 -25.19 5.42
N ALA A 22 23.88 -25.06 6.40
CA ALA A 22 25.27 -25.47 6.29
C ALA A 22 25.41 -27.00 6.37
N GLU A 23 24.69 -27.62 7.29
CA GLU A 23 24.71 -29.07 7.52
C GLU A 23 24.28 -29.85 6.26
N VAL A 24 23.22 -29.39 5.57
CA VAL A 24 22.68 -30.07 4.37
C VAL A 24 23.38 -29.68 3.07
N CYS A 25 24.28 -28.69 3.10
CA CYS A 25 24.94 -28.18 1.89
C CYS A 25 25.96 -29.20 1.33
N PRO A 26 25.82 -29.66 0.07
CA PRO A 26 26.79 -30.58 -0.53
C PRO A 26 28.20 -30.00 -0.56
N ARG A 27 28.35 -28.71 -0.89
CA ARG A 27 29.66 -28.05 -0.97
C ARG A 27 30.35 -27.97 0.39
N VAL A 28 29.59 -27.70 1.47
CA VAL A 28 30.13 -27.71 2.84
C VAL A 28 30.59 -29.12 3.21
N ARG A 29 29.84 -30.16 2.83
CA ARG A 29 30.20 -31.58 3.06
C ARG A 29 31.42 -32.02 2.25
N GLU A 30 31.65 -31.40 1.07
CA GLU A 30 32.86 -31.59 0.26
C GLU A 30 34.08 -30.85 0.82
N GLY A 31 33.94 -30.14 1.95
CA GLY A 31 35.04 -29.42 2.59
C GLY A 31 35.08 -27.92 2.36
N PHE A 32 34.22 -27.37 1.49
CA PHE A 32 34.13 -25.92 1.23
C PHE A 32 33.26 -25.23 2.29
N LYS A 33 33.76 -25.18 3.52
CA LYS A 33 33.02 -24.65 4.69
C LYS A 33 32.56 -23.21 4.54
N GLU A 34 33.26 -22.42 3.72
CA GLU A 34 32.94 -21.02 3.42
C GLU A 34 31.72 -20.85 2.50
N THR A 35 31.17 -21.96 1.96
CA THR A 35 29.98 -21.92 1.13
C THR A 35 28.75 -21.46 1.91
N VAL A 36 28.60 -21.93 3.17
CA VAL A 36 27.57 -21.47 4.09
C VAL A 36 28.24 -21.23 5.45
N TYR A 37 28.16 -20.02 5.96
CA TYR A 37 28.82 -19.60 7.21
C TYR A 37 27.98 -18.64 8.03
N ALA A 38 28.35 -18.42 9.28
CA ALA A 38 27.72 -17.45 10.16
C ALA A 38 28.32 -16.05 9.98
N LYS A 39 27.48 -15.03 9.84
CA LYS A 39 27.88 -13.61 9.89
C LYS A 39 28.22 -13.19 11.34
N PRO A 40 28.87 -12.03 11.57
CA PRO A 40 29.12 -11.51 12.91
C PRO A 40 27.85 -11.29 13.74
N ASN A 41 26.71 -11.02 13.10
CA ASN A 41 25.40 -10.90 13.75
C ASN A 41 24.70 -12.24 14.01
N GLY A 42 25.37 -13.36 13.81
CA GLY A 42 24.83 -14.71 14.01
C GLY A 42 23.96 -15.25 12.87
N LYS A 43 23.56 -14.43 11.90
CA LYS A 43 22.73 -14.92 10.78
C LYS A 43 23.55 -15.69 9.76
N ALA A 44 22.92 -16.66 9.07
CA ALA A 44 23.60 -17.43 8.03
C ALA A 44 23.91 -16.59 6.79
N ALA A 45 25.01 -16.91 6.10
CA ALA A 45 25.38 -16.37 4.80
C ALA A 45 25.81 -17.46 3.82
N ILE A 46 25.62 -17.22 2.52
CA ILE A 46 26.01 -18.13 1.44
C ILE A 46 27.00 -17.41 0.51
N THR A 47 28.15 -18.03 0.27
CA THR A 47 29.11 -17.53 -0.73
C THR A 47 28.63 -17.88 -2.13
N GLU A 48 28.18 -16.86 -2.88
CA GLU A 48 27.53 -17.06 -4.20
C GLU A 48 28.42 -17.77 -5.21
N SER A 49 29.73 -17.48 -5.21
CA SER A 49 30.71 -18.10 -6.11
C SER A 49 30.99 -19.59 -5.81
N LEU A 50 30.73 -20.04 -4.59
CA LEU A 50 30.91 -21.43 -4.17
C LEU A 50 29.59 -22.22 -4.20
N CYS A 51 28.46 -21.54 -4.21
CA CYS A 51 27.13 -22.14 -4.21
C CYS A 51 26.76 -22.69 -5.59
N ILE A 52 26.43 -23.98 -5.65
CA ILE A 52 25.96 -24.63 -6.90
C ILE A 52 24.45 -24.48 -7.11
N SER A 53 23.77 -23.73 -6.29
CA SER A 53 22.31 -23.44 -6.38
C SER A 53 21.41 -24.69 -6.48
N CYS A 54 21.77 -25.76 -5.79
CA CYS A 54 21.06 -27.05 -5.81
C CYS A 54 19.67 -27.02 -5.15
N GLY A 55 19.40 -26.04 -4.27
CA GLY A 55 18.10 -25.86 -3.61
C GLY A 55 17.83 -26.76 -2.41
N ILE A 56 18.79 -27.57 -1.95
CA ILE A 56 18.60 -28.46 -0.81
C ILE A 56 18.37 -27.65 0.47
N CYS A 57 19.18 -26.60 0.71
CA CYS A 57 19.04 -25.70 1.86
C CYS A 57 17.68 -24.97 1.88
N VAL A 58 17.15 -24.60 0.71
CA VAL A 58 15.82 -23.99 0.59
C VAL A 58 14.73 -24.91 1.12
N LYS A 59 14.75 -26.19 0.70
CA LYS A 59 13.74 -27.18 1.11
C LYS A 59 13.86 -27.60 2.58
N ARG A 60 15.00 -27.35 3.20
CA ARG A 60 15.31 -27.76 4.56
C ARG A 60 15.27 -26.63 5.59
N CYS A 61 15.19 -25.39 5.13
CA CYS A 61 15.05 -24.24 6.02
C CYS A 61 13.65 -24.21 6.65
N PRO A 62 13.52 -24.38 7.98
CA PRO A 62 12.20 -24.40 8.63
C PRO A 62 11.54 -23.02 8.67
N PHE A 63 12.32 -21.95 8.43
CA PHE A 63 11.87 -20.56 8.47
C PHE A 63 11.68 -19.94 7.08
N ASP A 64 11.80 -20.73 6.01
CA ASP A 64 11.70 -20.26 4.59
C ASP A 64 12.61 -19.04 4.29
N ALA A 65 13.70 -18.90 5.03
CA ALA A 65 14.61 -17.76 4.93
C ALA A 65 15.52 -17.81 3.70
N ILE A 66 15.58 -18.94 2.96
CA ILE A 66 16.49 -19.14 1.83
C ILE A 66 15.70 -19.29 0.55
N ARG A 67 16.08 -18.53 -0.49
CA ARG A 67 15.49 -18.61 -1.82
C ARG A 67 16.55 -18.74 -2.90
N ILE A 68 16.21 -19.42 -3.99
CA ILE A 68 17.02 -19.42 -5.20
C ILE A 68 16.42 -18.43 -6.19
N ILE A 69 17.27 -17.52 -6.65
CA ILE A 69 16.92 -16.49 -7.60
C ILE A 69 17.60 -16.81 -8.93
N ASN A 70 16.83 -16.80 -10.01
CA ASN A 70 17.33 -16.85 -11.37
C ASN A 70 17.48 -15.43 -11.89
N LEU A 71 18.71 -14.91 -11.93
CA LEU A 71 19.02 -13.63 -12.55
C LEU A 71 19.42 -13.88 -14.00
N PRO A 72 18.83 -13.18 -14.98
CA PRO A 72 19.38 -13.16 -16.33
C PRO A 72 20.83 -12.70 -16.31
N ASP A 73 21.69 -13.29 -17.10
CA ASP A 73 23.13 -12.98 -17.10
C ASP A 73 23.42 -11.53 -17.49
N GLU A 74 22.56 -10.92 -18.28
CA GLU A 74 22.61 -9.49 -18.64
C GLU A 74 22.42 -8.57 -17.44
N MET A 75 21.57 -8.95 -16.46
CA MET A 75 21.31 -8.15 -15.27
C MET A 75 22.48 -8.13 -14.28
N ALA A 76 23.34 -9.14 -14.27
CA ALA A 76 24.53 -9.11 -13.42
C ALA A 76 25.46 -7.92 -13.74
N ARG A 77 25.39 -7.37 -14.97
CA ARG A 77 26.17 -6.20 -15.41
C ARG A 77 25.57 -4.86 -14.99
N GLU A 78 24.32 -4.83 -14.54
CA GLU A 78 23.56 -3.63 -14.20
C GLU A 78 23.33 -3.47 -12.69
N LEU A 79 24.03 -4.26 -11.86
CA LEU A 79 23.97 -4.12 -10.40
C LEU A 79 24.38 -2.71 -9.99
N THR A 80 23.47 -2.00 -9.34
CA THR A 80 23.70 -0.62 -8.88
C THR A 80 24.11 -0.58 -7.42
N PHE A 81 23.40 -1.33 -6.57
CA PHE A 81 23.66 -1.30 -5.14
C PHE A 81 23.32 -2.64 -4.46
N GLN A 82 24.08 -2.98 -3.43
CA GLN A 82 23.84 -4.11 -2.55
C GLN A 82 24.27 -3.73 -1.13
N TYR A 83 23.44 -4.04 -0.11
CA TYR A 83 23.77 -3.68 1.28
C TYR A 83 24.93 -4.49 1.85
N SER A 84 24.94 -5.79 1.62
CA SER A 84 26.00 -6.72 2.04
C SER A 84 25.90 -8.02 1.26
N LEU A 85 26.77 -8.98 1.52
CA LEU A 85 26.69 -10.31 0.91
C LEU A 85 25.34 -10.97 1.23
N ASN A 86 24.68 -11.54 0.22
CA ASN A 86 23.35 -12.16 0.28
C ASN A 86 22.20 -11.25 0.77
N SER A 87 22.42 -9.96 0.87
CA SER A 87 21.37 -9.00 1.19
C SER A 87 20.67 -8.48 -0.06
N PHE A 88 19.63 -7.68 0.17
CA PHE A 88 18.90 -7.01 -0.90
C PHE A 88 19.84 -6.25 -1.84
N ARG A 89 19.53 -6.33 -3.13
CA ARG A 89 20.25 -5.66 -4.22
C ARG A 89 19.29 -4.96 -5.18
N THR A 90 19.73 -3.89 -5.79
CA THR A 90 18.96 -3.20 -6.83
C THR A 90 19.73 -3.10 -8.13
N PHE A 91 19.02 -3.34 -9.23
CA PHE A 91 19.52 -3.24 -10.59
C PHE A 91 18.90 -2.03 -11.26
N ASN A 92 19.67 -1.34 -12.06
CA ASN A 92 19.35 0.00 -12.55
C ASN A 92 19.15 1.01 -11.40
N ILE A 93 18.69 2.19 -11.71
CA ILE A 93 18.43 3.24 -10.74
C ILE A 93 17.27 4.10 -11.23
N VAL A 94 16.48 4.59 -10.32
CA VAL A 94 15.42 5.56 -10.60
C VAL A 94 16.01 6.80 -11.24
N THR A 95 15.40 7.27 -12.34
CA THR A 95 15.88 8.37 -13.15
C THR A 95 14.94 9.57 -13.03
N PRO A 96 15.23 10.54 -12.14
CA PRO A 96 14.44 11.76 -12.02
C PRO A 96 14.42 12.54 -13.33
N VAL A 97 13.24 13.04 -13.72
CA VAL A 97 13.07 13.86 -14.93
C VAL A 97 12.96 15.32 -14.54
N SER A 98 13.83 16.16 -15.09
CA SER A 98 13.87 17.59 -14.77
C SER A 98 12.51 18.26 -14.99
N LYS A 99 12.04 18.99 -13.97
CA LYS A 99 10.75 19.72 -13.96
C LYS A 99 9.53 18.86 -14.28
N LYS A 100 9.56 17.58 -13.88
CA LYS A 100 8.48 16.62 -14.06
C LYS A 100 8.24 15.84 -12.79
N ILE A 101 7.04 15.28 -12.68
CA ILE A 101 6.66 14.41 -11.57
C ILE A 101 6.80 12.95 -12.02
N LEU A 102 7.74 12.25 -11.41
CA LEU A 102 7.99 10.83 -11.60
C LEU A 102 7.29 10.02 -10.51
N GLY A 103 6.46 9.07 -10.89
CA GLY A 103 5.86 8.10 -9.98
C GLY A 103 6.66 6.80 -9.92
N LEU A 104 6.79 6.24 -8.74
CA LEU A 104 7.36 4.91 -8.53
C LEU A 104 6.27 3.94 -8.07
N ILE A 105 6.19 2.81 -8.76
CA ILE A 105 5.20 1.77 -8.49
C ILE A 105 5.89 0.42 -8.34
N GLY A 106 5.42 -0.41 -7.41
CA GLY A 106 5.93 -1.76 -7.18
C GLY A 106 5.50 -2.29 -5.82
N ARG A 107 5.67 -3.60 -5.62
CA ARG A 107 5.31 -4.30 -4.38
C ARG A 107 6.10 -3.76 -3.18
N ASN A 108 5.62 -4.06 -1.98
CA ASN A 108 6.38 -3.81 -0.77
C ASN A 108 7.63 -4.72 -0.72
N GLY A 109 8.74 -4.20 -0.18
CA GLY A 109 10.00 -4.94 -0.13
C GLY A 109 10.78 -5.02 -1.45
N ILE A 110 10.30 -4.42 -2.56
CA ILE A 110 10.97 -4.46 -3.88
C ILE A 110 12.09 -3.41 -4.03
N GLY A 111 12.33 -2.59 -3.01
CA GLY A 111 13.42 -1.61 -3.01
C GLY A 111 13.05 -0.19 -3.41
N LYS A 112 11.77 0.21 -3.30
CA LYS A 112 11.35 1.61 -3.52
C LYS A 112 12.13 2.57 -2.62
N THR A 113 12.14 2.33 -1.31
CA THR A 113 12.87 3.15 -0.32
C THR A 113 14.39 3.10 -0.54
N THR A 114 14.96 1.96 -0.95
CA THR A 114 16.39 1.87 -1.30
C THR A 114 16.72 2.79 -2.48
N ASN A 115 15.89 2.82 -3.51
CA ASN A 115 16.07 3.70 -4.65
C ASN A 115 15.87 5.18 -4.26
N ILE A 116 14.91 5.50 -3.40
CA ILE A 116 14.78 6.86 -2.83
C ILE A 116 16.09 7.28 -2.16
N ARG A 117 16.65 6.43 -1.28
CA ARG A 117 17.92 6.72 -0.59
C ARG A 117 19.11 6.86 -1.52
N LEU A 118 19.12 6.16 -2.66
CA LEU A 118 20.14 6.33 -3.71
C LEU A 118 20.05 7.68 -4.40
N ILE A 119 18.82 8.11 -4.75
CA ILE A 119 18.61 9.38 -5.44
C ILE A 119 18.59 10.59 -4.49
N SER A 120 18.36 10.39 -3.19
CA SER A 120 18.56 11.43 -2.16
C SER A 120 20.02 11.61 -1.75
N GLY A 121 20.90 10.67 -2.11
CA GLY A 121 22.29 10.69 -1.71
C GLY A 121 22.59 10.13 -0.32
N ASP A 122 21.57 9.62 0.41
CA ASP A 122 21.75 9.00 1.73
C ASP A 122 22.63 7.74 1.65
N ILE A 123 22.53 7.01 0.55
CA ILE A 123 23.41 5.89 0.21
C ILE A 123 23.94 6.08 -1.22
N LYS A 124 25.11 5.51 -1.49
CA LYS A 124 25.75 5.62 -2.80
C LYS A 124 25.77 4.29 -3.53
N PRO A 125 25.65 4.27 -4.88
CA PRO A 125 25.89 3.07 -5.66
C PRO A 125 27.25 2.46 -5.32
N ASN A 126 27.27 1.15 -5.04
CA ASN A 126 28.49 0.42 -4.73
C ASN A 126 28.79 -0.72 -5.72
N PHE A 127 27.90 -0.95 -6.68
CA PHE A 127 28.04 -1.97 -7.73
C PHE A 127 28.37 -3.38 -7.20
N GLY A 128 28.01 -3.65 -5.93
CA GLY A 128 28.30 -4.91 -5.25
C GLY A 128 29.63 -4.94 -4.50
N ASP A 129 30.47 -3.91 -4.63
CA ASP A 129 31.67 -3.75 -3.81
C ASP A 129 31.37 -2.89 -2.56
N PHE A 130 30.85 -3.56 -1.54
CA PHE A 130 30.53 -2.92 -0.26
C PHE A 130 31.74 -2.79 0.68
N LYS A 131 32.88 -3.41 0.34
CA LYS A 131 34.12 -3.29 1.11
C LYS A 131 34.92 -2.07 0.70
N ASN A 132 34.98 -1.80 -0.61
CA ASN A 132 35.67 -0.66 -1.19
C ASN A 132 34.70 0.13 -2.06
N PRO A 133 33.79 0.93 -1.45
CA PRO A 133 32.79 1.66 -2.22
C PRO A 133 33.47 2.65 -3.17
N PRO A 134 32.96 2.78 -4.41
CA PRO A 134 33.58 3.64 -5.42
C PRO A 134 33.49 5.13 -5.05
N SER A 135 34.43 5.90 -5.55
CA SER A 135 34.41 7.36 -5.45
C SER A 135 33.27 7.98 -6.26
N ASN A 136 32.92 9.23 -5.95
CA ASN A 136 31.90 9.97 -6.71
C ASN A 136 32.21 10.02 -8.21
N GLU A 137 33.47 10.19 -8.57
CA GLU A 137 33.91 10.23 -9.97
C GLU A 137 33.73 8.89 -10.68
N GLU A 138 34.05 7.78 -10.00
CA GLU A 138 33.86 6.44 -10.54
C GLU A 138 32.39 6.11 -10.72
N ILE A 139 31.52 6.55 -9.78
CA ILE A 139 30.07 6.39 -9.92
C ILE A 139 29.60 7.16 -11.16
N ILE A 140 29.94 8.44 -11.31
CA ILE A 140 29.53 9.26 -12.46
C ILE A 140 30.04 8.63 -13.77
N LYS A 141 31.29 8.15 -13.80
CA LYS A 141 31.87 7.49 -14.95
C LYS A 141 31.11 6.20 -15.34
N LYS A 142 30.67 5.41 -14.36
CA LYS A 142 29.90 4.17 -14.59
C LYS A 142 28.54 4.43 -15.23
N PHE A 143 27.93 5.58 -14.95
CA PHE A 143 26.65 6.00 -15.54
C PHE A 143 26.83 6.89 -16.79
N ARG A 144 28.03 6.98 -17.34
CA ARG A 144 28.29 7.78 -18.54
C ARG A 144 27.40 7.35 -19.72
N GLY A 145 26.72 8.34 -20.32
CA GLY A 145 25.79 8.10 -21.42
C GLY A 145 24.40 7.59 -21.02
N LYS A 146 24.12 7.39 -19.73
CA LYS A 146 22.77 7.10 -19.22
C LYS A 146 22.06 8.39 -18.81
N ASP A 147 20.73 8.43 -18.93
CA ASP A 147 19.90 9.63 -18.63
C ASP A 147 20.03 10.12 -17.19
N ILE A 148 20.39 9.25 -16.26
CA ILE A 148 20.61 9.59 -14.84
C ILE A 148 21.93 10.36 -14.58
N GLN A 149 22.89 10.30 -15.52
CA GLN A 149 24.23 10.87 -15.30
C GLN A 149 24.22 12.36 -14.93
N PRO A 150 23.46 13.25 -15.58
CA PRO A 150 23.42 14.67 -15.20
C PRO A 150 22.94 14.88 -13.76
N TYR A 151 21.93 14.11 -13.34
CA TYR A 151 21.40 14.17 -11.99
C TYR A 151 22.44 13.73 -10.95
N LEU A 152 23.11 12.58 -11.15
CA LEU A 152 24.14 12.09 -10.23
C LEU A 152 25.35 13.03 -10.17
N THR A 153 25.69 13.65 -11.30
CA THR A 153 26.76 14.67 -11.33
C THR A 153 26.40 15.85 -10.42
N SER A 154 25.20 16.37 -10.55
CA SER A 154 24.72 17.46 -9.69
C SER A 154 24.60 17.02 -8.22
N LEU A 155 24.12 15.84 -7.96
CA LEU A 155 23.96 15.29 -6.60
C LEU A 155 25.30 15.17 -5.87
N TYR A 156 26.33 14.62 -6.52
CA TYR A 156 27.62 14.36 -5.88
C TYR A 156 28.53 15.58 -5.83
N LEU A 157 28.27 16.61 -6.62
CA LEU A 157 28.93 17.92 -6.49
C LEU A 157 28.25 18.82 -5.44
N ASN A 158 27.24 18.30 -4.71
CA ASN A 158 26.45 19.03 -3.70
C ASN A 158 25.76 20.28 -4.26
N SER A 159 25.44 20.29 -5.55
CA SER A 159 24.74 21.38 -6.21
C SER A 159 23.22 21.27 -6.20
N VAL A 160 22.65 20.14 -5.74
CA VAL A 160 21.21 19.87 -5.68
C VAL A 160 20.72 19.89 -4.23
N LYS A 161 19.70 20.69 -3.96
CA LYS A 161 18.98 20.68 -2.69
C LYS A 161 17.80 19.73 -2.78
N ILE A 162 17.68 18.81 -1.83
CA ILE A 162 16.62 17.79 -1.79
C ILE A 162 15.75 17.99 -0.56
N ALA A 163 14.43 17.98 -0.76
CA ALA A 163 13.45 17.92 0.30
C ALA A 163 12.77 16.54 0.26
N LEU A 164 12.87 15.78 1.34
CA LEU A 164 12.31 14.43 1.46
C LEU A 164 11.21 14.39 2.52
N LYS A 165 10.03 13.91 2.14
CA LYS A 165 8.98 13.44 3.04
C LYS A 165 9.12 11.93 3.14
N PRO A 166 9.62 11.38 4.28
CA PRO A 166 9.79 9.93 4.43
C PRO A 166 8.45 9.22 4.65
N GLN A 167 8.43 7.90 4.46
CA GLN A 167 7.24 7.06 4.71
C GLN A 167 6.83 7.13 6.19
N GLU A 168 7.78 6.88 7.09
CA GLU A 168 7.60 7.00 8.54
C GLU A 168 8.27 8.25 9.06
N PHE A 169 7.58 9.00 9.90
CA PHE A 169 8.09 10.22 10.52
C PHE A 169 7.55 10.37 11.94
N ARG A 170 8.28 11.12 12.74
CA ARG A 170 7.84 11.50 14.09
C ARG A 170 7.89 13.02 14.20
N LEU A 171 6.76 13.59 14.56
CA LEU A 171 6.64 15.01 14.85
C LEU A 171 6.77 15.21 16.36
N SER A 172 7.44 16.27 16.79
CA SER A 172 7.52 16.67 18.20
C SER A 172 7.43 18.18 18.33
N GLY A 173 6.68 18.66 19.30
CA GLY A 173 6.48 20.09 19.54
C GLY A 173 5.20 20.64 18.91
N LYS A 174 5.06 21.97 18.87
CA LYS A 174 3.87 22.63 18.30
C LYS A 174 3.97 22.68 16.77
N VAL A 175 2.82 22.51 16.11
CA VAL A 175 2.73 22.52 14.64
C VAL A 175 3.30 23.80 14.03
N LYS A 176 3.02 24.97 14.62
CA LYS A 176 3.53 26.25 14.14
C LYS A 176 5.07 26.39 14.19
N ASP A 177 5.73 25.63 15.05
CA ASP A 177 7.20 25.61 15.11
C ASP A 177 7.80 24.66 14.07
N LEU A 178 7.03 23.66 13.63
CA LEU A 178 7.40 22.69 12.62
C LEU A 178 7.17 23.20 11.18
N VAL A 179 6.10 23.97 10.98
CA VAL A 179 5.72 24.54 9.68
C VAL A 179 5.70 26.06 9.81
N LYS A 180 6.69 26.71 9.22
CA LYS A 180 6.93 28.15 9.40
C LYS A 180 6.00 29.04 8.59
N LEU A 181 5.68 28.63 7.37
CA LEU A 181 4.98 29.48 6.42
C LEU A 181 3.64 28.90 5.93
N ASP A 182 3.50 27.57 5.89
CA ASP A 182 2.40 26.90 5.19
C ASP A 182 2.08 27.59 3.84
N LYS A 183 3.11 27.78 3.02
CA LYS A 183 3.06 28.54 1.75
C LYS A 183 1.87 28.22 0.88
N TYR A 184 1.36 27.02 0.99
CA TYR A 184 0.32 26.49 0.08
C TYR A 184 -1.02 26.27 0.76
N GLY A 185 -1.17 26.66 2.04
CA GLY A 185 -2.43 26.55 2.78
C GLY A 185 -2.93 25.11 2.89
N ILE A 186 -2.04 24.23 3.34
CA ILE A 186 -2.34 22.79 3.52
C ILE A 186 -3.00 22.55 4.85
N ILE A 187 -2.54 23.24 5.90
CA ILE A 187 -2.92 23.03 7.29
C ILE A 187 -4.11 23.91 7.65
N ASN A 188 -5.07 23.34 8.36
CA ASN A 188 -6.16 24.12 8.91
C ASN A 188 -5.67 24.99 10.07
N LYS A 189 -6.19 26.22 10.20
CA LYS A 189 -5.78 27.18 11.25
C LYS A 189 -5.87 26.59 12.66
N ASN A 190 -6.89 25.79 12.95
CA ASN A 190 -7.09 25.15 14.26
C ASN A 190 -5.99 24.12 14.58
N VAL A 191 -5.34 23.54 13.57
CA VAL A 191 -4.27 22.54 13.73
C VAL A 191 -2.93 23.22 14.04
N MET A 192 -2.71 24.45 13.55
CA MET A 192 -1.46 25.18 13.72
C MET A 192 -1.08 25.43 15.19
N GLU A 193 -2.06 25.62 16.08
CA GLU A 193 -1.81 25.88 17.50
C GLU A 193 -1.71 24.61 18.36
N ARG A 194 -1.96 23.44 17.78
CA ARG A 194 -1.96 22.15 18.50
C ARG A 194 -0.54 21.60 18.65
N SER A 195 -0.38 20.73 19.69
CA SER A 195 0.80 19.86 19.80
C SER A 195 0.73 18.73 18.77
N SER A 196 1.86 18.39 18.17
CA SER A 196 1.95 17.28 17.22
C SER A 196 1.50 15.92 17.80
N GLU A 197 1.62 15.73 19.11
CA GLU A 197 1.20 14.51 19.82
C GLU A 197 -0.32 14.31 19.84
N THR A 198 -1.09 15.40 19.62
CA THR A 198 -2.56 15.37 19.61
C THR A 198 -3.17 15.28 18.22
N LEU A 199 -2.33 15.16 17.18
CA LEU A 199 -2.77 15.10 15.80
C LEU A 199 -3.28 13.70 15.44
N SER A 200 -4.33 13.66 14.61
CA SER A 200 -4.69 12.44 13.91
C SER A 200 -3.61 12.09 12.88
N GLY A 201 -3.55 10.82 12.44
CA GLY A 201 -2.61 10.37 11.42
C GLY A 201 -2.68 11.20 10.13
N GLY A 202 -3.88 11.58 9.68
CA GLY A 202 -4.07 12.44 8.51
C GLY A 202 -3.61 13.88 8.73
N GLU A 203 -3.85 14.47 9.91
CA GLU A 203 -3.34 15.80 10.25
C GLU A 203 -1.81 15.81 10.33
N ALA A 204 -1.22 14.81 10.97
CA ALA A 204 0.24 14.66 11.04
C ALA A 204 0.86 14.51 9.63
N GLN A 205 0.21 13.77 8.74
CA GLN A 205 0.62 13.61 7.35
C GLN A 205 0.60 14.96 6.61
N MET A 206 -0.46 15.76 6.77
CA MET A 206 -0.55 17.08 6.16
C MET A 206 0.51 18.04 6.70
N VAL A 207 0.81 18.00 8.00
CA VAL A 207 1.89 18.78 8.61
C VAL A 207 3.24 18.42 8.00
N GLU A 208 3.54 17.14 7.83
CA GLU A 208 4.82 16.70 7.25
C GLU A 208 4.95 17.08 5.77
N ILE A 209 3.85 17.00 5.01
CA ILE A 209 3.82 17.47 3.61
C ILE A 209 4.04 19.00 3.55
N ALA A 210 3.37 19.78 4.39
CA ALA A 210 3.54 21.22 4.44
C ALA A 210 4.99 21.61 4.81
N ARG A 211 5.58 20.92 5.81
CA ARG A 211 6.96 21.09 6.21
C ARG A 211 7.93 20.81 5.06
N THR A 212 7.67 19.76 4.30
CA THR A 212 8.49 19.40 3.14
C THR A 212 8.38 20.47 2.03
N LEU A 213 7.17 20.97 1.77
CA LEU A 213 6.92 22.00 0.76
C LEU A 213 7.42 23.40 1.17
N ASP A 214 7.57 23.68 2.45
CA ASP A 214 8.14 24.95 2.94
C ASP A 214 9.66 25.05 2.69
N ASN A 215 10.35 23.93 2.48
CA ASN A 215 11.76 23.93 2.11
C ASN A 215 11.95 24.48 0.68
N ASP A 216 13.01 25.28 0.48
CA ASP A 216 13.45 25.67 -0.86
C ASP A 216 14.42 24.61 -1.40
N ALA A 217 13.90 23.74 -2.27
CA ALA A 217 14.65 22.63 -2.85
C ALA A 217 14.49 22.59 -4.38
N ASP A 218 15.43 21.91 -5.02
CA ASP A 218 15.42 21.64 -6.47
C ASP A 218 14.65 20.36 -6.79
N VAL A 219 14.74 19.40 -5.86
CA VAL A 219 14.13 18.07 -5.96
C VAL A 219 13.30 17.80 -4.71
N TYR A 220 12.06 17.38 -4.93
CA TYR A 220 11.16 16.96 -3.87
C TYR A 220 10.86 15.48 -3.99
N ILE A 221 10.95 14.77 -2.88
CA ILE A 221 10.66 13.32 -2.82
C ILE A 221 9.57 13.10 -1.79
N PHE A 222 8.48 12.44 -2.22
CA PHE A 222 7.36 12.09 -1.35
C PHE A 222 7.20 10.57 -1.30
N ASP A 223 7.45 9.98 -0.14
CA ASP A 223 7.23 8.55 0.09
C ASP A 223 5.87 8.36 0.76
N GLU A 224 4.90 7.82 0.01
CA GLU A 224 3.50 7.59 0.40
C GLU A 224 2.82 8.83 1.03
N PRO A 225 2.71 9.95 0.30
CA PRO A 225 2.13 11.17 0.86
C PRO A 225 0.62 11.10 1.09
N MET A 226 -0.10 10.16 0.46
CA MET A 226 -1.57 10.05 0.56
C MET A 226 -2.05 9.12 1.68
N ASN A 227 -1.14 8.47 2.42
CA ASN A 227 -1.51 7.61 3.54
C ASN A 227 -2.27 8.39 4.63
N TYR A 228 -3.24 7.75 5.27
CA TYR A 228 -4.11 8.31 6.32
C TYR A 228 -5.01 9.47 5.86
N LEU A 229 -4.96 9.89 4.60
CA LEU A 229 -5.81 10.93 4.06
C LEU A 229 -7.08 10.36 3.45
N ASP A 230 -8.21 11.02 3.70
CA ASP A 230 -9.44 10.76 2.98
C ASP A 230 -9.35 11.23 1.52
N ILE A 231 -10.30 10.82 0.70
CA ILE A 231 -10.32 11.09 -0.75
C ILE A 231 -10.23 12.58 -1.05
N LYS A 232 -10.94 13.43 -0.31
CA LYS A 232 -10.94 14.89 -0.48
C LYS A 232 -9.56 15.48 -0.21
N ASN A 233 -8.92 15.09 0.89
CA ASN A 233 -7.60 15.56 1.26
C ASN A 233 -6.52 15.01 0.31
N ARG A 234 -6.60 13.74 -0.14
CA ARG A 234 -5.72 13.20 -1.18
C ARG A 234 -5.74 14.05 -2.44
N LEU A 235 -6.93 14.38 -2.94
CA LEU A 235 -7.11 15.21 -4.12
C LEU A 235 -6.56 16.64 -3.93
N LYS A 236 -6.86 17.26 -2.78
CA LYS A 236 -6.33 18.57 -2.42
C LYS A 236 -4.80 18.57 -2.42
N ILE A 237 -4.18 17.59 -1.77
CA ILE A 237 -2.71 17.47 -1.70
C ILE A 237 -2.11 17.20 -3.07
N ALA A 238 -2.68 16.28 -3.85
CA ALA A 238 -2.22 16.00 -5.21
C ALA A 238 -2.23 17.26 -6.09
N GLN A 239 -3.33 18.03 -6.04
CA GLN A 239 -3.44 19.29 -6.77
C GLN A 239 -2.41 20.32 -6.29
N LYS A 240 -2.20 20.44 -4.96
CA LYS A 240 -1.21 21.36 -4.39
C LYS A 240 0.22 20.99 -4.80
N ILE A 241 0.62 19.72 -4.71
CA ILE A 241 1.94 19.25 -5.16
C ILE A 241 2.13 19.60 -6.64
N LYS A 242 1.14 19.29 -7.50
CA LYS A 242 1.22 19.52 -8.94
C LYS A 242 1.36 20.99 -9.33
N THR A 243 0.63 21.87 -8.62
CA THR A 243 0.66 23.31 -8.90
C THR A 243 1.86 24.00 -8.27
N ALA A 244 2.20 23.66 -7.02
CA ALA A 244 3.29 24.25 -6.27
C ALA A 244 4.68 23.92 -6.83
N LEU A 245 4.83 22.71 -7.39
CA LEU A 245 6.11 22.18 -7.85
C LEU A 245 6.18 22.00 -9.38
N SER A 246 5.41 22.78 -10.13
CA SER A 246 5.32 22.69 -11.61
C SER A 246 6.65 22.93 -12.33
N ASP A 247 7.58 23.64 -11.72
CA ASP A 247 8.93 23.96 -12.23
C ASP A 247 10.04 23.18 -11.51
N LYS A 248 9.68 22.26 -10.61
CA LYS A 248 10.59 21.45 -9.79
C LYS A 248 10.62 19.98 -10.27
N THR A 249 11.68 19.28 -9.90
CA THR A 249 11.76 17.83 -10.09
C THR A 249 11.12 17.14 -8.91
N VAL A 250 10.16 16.26 -9.15
CA VAL A 250 9.40 15.60 -8.09
C VAL A 250 9.39 14.08 -8.28
N ILE A 251 9.62 13.35 -7.21
CA ILE A 251 9.48 11.88 -7.18
C ILE A 251 8.42 11.53 -6.14
N VAL A 252 7.47 10.68 -6.53
CA VAL A 252 6.38 10.24 -5.66
C VAL A 252 6.28 8.72 -5.66
N VAL A 253 6.29 8.12 -4.48
CA VAL A 253 5.92 6.70 -4.30
C VAL A 253 4.50 6.66 -3.81
N GLU A 254 3.63 5.94 -4.50
CA GLU A 254 2.22 5.81 -4.12
C GLU A 254 1.65 4.43 -4.46
N HIS A 255 0.66 4.02 -3.65
CA HIS A 255 -0.09 2.78 -3.84
C HIS A 255 -1.53 3.00 -4.35
N ASP A 256 -1.99 4.25 -4.37
CA ASP A 256 -3.26 4.62 -4.98
C ASP A 256 -3.05 4.94 -6.47
N LEU A 257 -3.51 4.02 -7.33
CA LEU A 257 -3.33 4.14 -8.79
C LEU A 257 -4.07 5.35 -9.38
N ILE A 258 -5.17 5.77 -8.78
CA ILE A 258 -5.95 6.94 -9.23
C ILE A 258 -5.16 8.21 -8.95
N MET A 259 -4.64 8.33 -7.74
CA MET A 259 -3.83 9.48 -7.32
C MET A 259 -2.51 9.54 -8.08
N LEU A 260 -1.86 8.39 -8.26
CA LEU A 260 -0.61 8.31 -9.01
C LEU A 260 -0.79 8.76 -10.47
N ASP A 261 -1.85 8.28 -11.15
CA ASP A 261 -2.18 8.68 -12.52
C ASP A 261 -2.51 10.18 -12.66
N TYR A 262 -3.19 10.74 -11.66
CA TYR A 262 -3.51 12.17 -11.64
C TYR A 262 -2.29 13.06 -11.42
N LEU A 263 -1.39 12.63 -10.53
CA LEU A 263 -0.27 13.43 -10.06
C LEU A 263 0.92 13.40 -11.02
N THR A 264 1.24 12.24 -11.60
CA THR A 264 2.52 12.01 -12.28
C THR A 264 2.50 12.26 -13.79
N ASP A 265 3.64 12.65 -14.34
CA ASP A 265 3.89 12.73 -15.79
C ASP A 265 4.44 11.39 -16.32
N PHE A 266 5.32 10.76 -15.53
CA PHE A 266 6.01 9.53 -15.87
C PHE A 266 5.96 8.53 -14.72
N ILE A 267 6.12 7.25 -15.06
CA ILE A 267 6.18 6.13 -14.13
C ILE A 267 7.43 5.30 -14.41
N GLN A 268 8.08 4.84 -13.34
CA GLN A 268 8.99 3.69 -13.37
C GLN A 268 8.45 2.58 -12.48
N ILE A 269 8.47 1.36 -13.01
CA ILE A 269 8.02 0.17 -12.31
C ILE A 269 9.23 -0.49 -11.65
N LEU A 270 9.10 -0.80 -10.36
CA LEU A 270 10.05 -1.64 -9.66
C LEU A 270 9.48 -3.05 -9.58
N TYR A 271 10.25 -4.03 -10.05
CA TYR A 271 9.86 -5.43 -10.10
C TYR A 271 11.02 -6.34 -9.69
N GLY A 272 10.74 -7.61 -9.39
CA GLY A 272 11.76 -8.56 -8.97
C GLY A 272 11.26 -9.52 -7.90
N SER A 273 12.04 -9.74 -6.85
CA SER A 273 11.71 -10.64 -5.74
C SER A 273 11.78 -9.89 -4.40
N ASP A 274 10.67 -9.88 -3.68
CA ASP A 274 10.53 -9.15 -2.42
C ASP A 274 11.68 -9.46 -1.46
N ALA A 275 12.26 -8.40 -0.89
CA ALA A 275 13.39 -8.44 0.04
C ALA A 275 14.69 -9.09 -0.49
N ASN A 276 14.74 -9.55 -1.75
CA ASN A 276 15.92 -10.16 -2.36
C ASN A 276 16.56 -9.24 -3.39
N TYR A 277 15.80 -8.82 -4.38
CA TYR A 277 16.27 -7.87 -5.37
C TYR A 277 15.15 -7.08 -6.01
N GLY A 278 15.47 -5.87 -6.45
CA GLY A 278 14.60 -5.03 -7.25
C GLY A 278 15.26 -4.58 -8.53
N ILE A 279 14.47 -4.42 -9.58
CA ILE A 279 14.90 -3.91 -10.88
C ILE A 279 14.04 -2.71 -11.20
N VAL A 280 14.67 -1.62 -11.64
CA VAL A 280 13.97 -0.41 -12.08
C VAL A 280 13.76 -0.48 -13.57
N SER A 281 12.51 -0.37 -14.03
CA SER A 281 12.14 -0.38 -15.45
C SER A 281 12.58 0.91 -16.17
N HIS A 282 12.47 0.90 -17.49
CA HIS A 282 12.55 2.13 -18.27
C HIS A 282 11.44 3.12 -17.90
N LEU A 283 11.67 4.38 -18.23
CA LEU A 283 10.71 5.46 -18.01
C LEU A 283 9.53 5.34 -18.97
N MET A 284 8.31 5.45 -18.46
CA MET A 284 7.08 5.38 -19.25
C MET A 284 6.15 6.55 -18.93
N PRO A 285 5.38 7.09 -19.90
CA PRO A 285 4.28 8.01 -19.59
C PRO A 285 3.31 7.38 -18.60
N SER A 286 2.75 8.16 -17.66
CA SER A 286 1.99 7.65 -16.51
C SER A 286 0.89 6.68 -16.88
N ARG A 287 0.06 7.00 -17.87
CA ARG A 287 -1.02 6.11 -18.32
C ARG A 287 -0.48 4.76 -18.77
N ASN A 288 0.57 4.78 -19.62
CA ASN A 288 1.16 3.55 -20.15
C ASN A 288 1.84 2.73 -19.05
N GLY A 289 2.60 3.40 -18.16
CA GLY A 289 3.26 2.73 -17.04
C GLY A 289 2.28 2.03 -16.10
N ILE A 290 1.17 2.68 -15.75
CA ILE A 290 0.14 2.08 -14.90
C ILE A 290 -0.56 0.93 -15.60
N ASN A 291 -0.92 1.06 -16.90
CA ASN A 291 -1.54 -0.02 -17.66
C ASN A 291 -0.57 -1.21 -17.83
N THR A 292 0.71 -0.96 -18.03
CA THR A 292 1.78 -1.98 -18.04
C THR A 292 1.88 -2.69 -16.69
N TYR A 293 1.82 -1.94 -15.59
CA TYR A 293 1.81 -2.54 -14.25
C TYR A 293 0.59 -3.44 -14.03
N ILE A 294 -0.59 -3.00 -14.46
CA ILE A 294 -1.84 -3.79 -14.39
C ILE A 294 -1.73 -5.06 -15.25
N ALA A 295 -1.15 -4.96 -16.45
CA ALA A 295 -0.95 -6.12 -17.33
C ALA A 295 0.11 -7.12 -16.82
N GLY A 296 1.04 -6.68 -15.95
CA GLY A 296 2.10 -7.54 -15.40
C GLY A 296 3.20 -7.90 -16.39
N TYR A 297 3.31 -7.17 -17.51
CA TYR A 297 4.27 -7.41 -18.58
C TYR A 297 4.90 -6.11 -19.07
N LEU A 298 6.22 -6.07 -19.11
CA LEU A 298 7.04 -4.96 -19.62
C LEU A 298 7.39 -5.21 -21.08
N PRO A 299 6.76 -4.53 -22.06
CA PRO A 299 6.99 -4.79 -23.46
C PRO A 299 8.41 -4.45 -23.90
N THR A 300 8.98 -3.36 -23.40
CA THR A 300 10.33 -2.88 -23.78
C THR A 300 11.42 -3.84 -23.34
N GLU A 301 11.31 -4.35 -22.13
CA GLU A 301 12.26 -5.31 -21.56
C GLU A 301 11.94 -6.76 -21.92
N ASN A 302 10.77 -7.00 -22.53
CA ASN A 302 10.21 -8.32 -22.79
C ASN A 302 10.17 -9.22 -21.54
N VAL A 303 9.78 -8.64 -20.40
CA VAL A 303 9.74 -9.31 -19.10
C VAL A 303 8.32 -9.38 -18.56
N ARG A 304 7.88 -10.58 -18.23
CA ARG A 304 6.66 -10.80 -17.46
C ARG A 304 7.03 -10.87 -15.97
N PHE A 305 6.67 -9.85 -15.20
CA PHE A 305 6.99 -9.76 -13.78
C PHE A 305 5.84 -10.25 -12.88
N ARG A 306 4.68 -10.55 -13.48
CA ARG A 306 3.53 -11.17 -12.81
C ARG A 306 2.80 -12.09 -13.79
N ASP A 307 2.48 -13.32 -13.35
CA ASP A 307 1.92 -14.39 -14.20
C ASP A 307 0.45 -14.15 -14.58
N TYR A 308 -0.23 -13.24 -13.92
CA TYR A 308 -1.63 -12.88 -14.17
C TYR A 308 -1.80 -11.37 -14.40
N GLU A 309 -2.80 -11.03 -15.18
CA GLU A 309 -3.25 -9.66 -15.38
C GLU A 309 -4.23 -9.26 -14.27
N ILE A 310 -4.09 -8.06 -13.72
CA ILE A 310 -5.05 -7.49 -12.80
C ILE A 310 -6.29 -7.05 -13.59
N ARG A 311 -7.42 -7.73 -13.35
CA ARG A 311 -8.68 -7.39 -14.01
C ARG A 311 -9.58 -6.63 -13.06
N ILE A 312 -9.80 -5.36 -13.36
CA ILE A 312 -10.75 -4.52 -12.66
C ILE A 312 -12.13 -4.83 -13.24
N LYS A 313 -12.88 -5.69 -12.56
CA LYS A 313 -14.24 -6.03 -12.95
C LYS A 313 -15.21 -5.21 -12.11
N LYS A 314 -16.29 -4.73 -12.74
CA LYS A 314 -17.41 -4.15 -11.99
C LYS A 314 -18.09 -5.25 -11.18
N ALA A 315 -18.47 -4.96 -9.95
CA ALA A 315 -19.20 -5.88 -9.11
C ALA A 315 -20.51 -6.31 -9.81
N PRO A 316 -20.85 -7.61 -9.84
CA PRO A 316 -22.10 -8.06 -10.44
C PRO A 316 -23.30 -7.46 -9.69
N SER A 317 -24.36 -7.08 -10.43
CA SER A 317 -25.59 -6.59 -9.81
C SER A 317 -26.20 -7.68 -8.94
N SER A 318 -26.59 -7.35 -7.69
CA SER A 318 -27.36 -8.26 -6.85
C SER A 318 -28.76 -8.44 -7.44
N SER A 319 -29.15 -9.69 -7.69
CA SER A 319 -30.53 -10.07 -8.01
C SER A 319 -31.39 -10.09 -6.74
N ASN A 320 -32.73 -10.06 -6.87
CA ASN A 320 -33.72 -10.11 -5.78
C ASN A 320 -33.47 -11.28 -4.81
N GLU A 321 -32.60 -11.10 -3.84
CA GLU A 321 -32.27 -12.11 -2.84
C GLU A 321 -32.95 -11.80 -1.49
N LYS A 322 -32.91 -12.77 -0.60
CA LYS A 322 -33.47 -12.67 0.76
C LYS A 322 -32.74 -11.57 1.55
N VAL A 323 -33.48 -10.75 2.28
CA VAL A 323 -32.90 -9.81 3.26
C VAL A 323 -32.16 -10.58 4.33
N ILE A 324 -30.89 -10.26 4.53
CA ILE A 324 -30.04 -10.84 5.58
C ILE A 324 -30.13 -10.03 6.87
N VAL A 325 -30.08 -8.70 6.75
CA VAL A 325 -30.16 -7.78 7.89
C VAL A 325 -30.86 -6.50 7.51
N SER A 326 -31.55 -5.91 8.47
CA SER A 326 -32.10 -4.56 8.38
C SER A 326 -31.82 -3.82 9.68
N TRP A 327 -31.58 -2.53 9.58
CA TRP A 327 -31.45 -1.63 10.76
C TRP A 327 -32.37 -0.44 10.61
N PRO A 328 -32.92 0.07 11.73
CA PRO A 328 -33.74 1.29 11.74
C PRO A 328 -32.86 2.55 11.62
N GLU A 329 -33.50 3.69 11.49
CA GLU A 329 -32.81 4.96 11.75
C GLU A 329 -32.35 4.99 13.22
N PHE A 330 -31.11 5.45 13.43
CA PHE A 330 -30.57 5.59 14.80
C PHE A 330 -29.61 6.78 14.90
N GLU A 331 -29.43 7.25 16.12
CA GLU A 331 -28.49 8.32 16.45
C GLU A 331 -27.47 7.83 17.47
N VAL A 332 -26.21 8.28 17.31
CA VAL A 332 -25.11 8.01 18.25
C VAL A 332 -24.44 9.32 18.60
N ASP A 333 -24.29 9.61 19.90
CA ASP A 333 -23.54 10.75 20.39
C ASP A 333 -22.23 10.28 21.04
N ILE A 334 -21.10 10.91 20.69
CA ILE A 334 -19.78 10.67 21.29
C ILE A 334 -19.17 12.03 21.64
N GLY A 335 -19.24 12.44 22.90
CA GLY A 335 -18.85 13.77 23.32
C GLY A 335 -19.66 14.84 22.60
N GLU A 336 -19.02 15.73 21.86
CA GLU A 336 -19.69 16.78 21.07
C GLU A 336 -20.11 16.33 19.66
N PHE A 337 -19.70 15.12 19.22
CA PHE A 337 -20.04 14.59 17.90
C PHE A 337 -21.37 13.84 17.93
N SER A 338 -22.24 14.11 16.96
CA SER A 338 -23.50 13.41 16.76
C SER A 338 -23.60 12.80 15.37
N LEU A 339 -23.90 11.50 15.29
CA LEU A 339 -24.18 10.78 14.06
C LEU A 339 -25.67 10.49 13.94
N LYS A 340 -26.29 10.86 12.82
CA LYS A 340 -27.67 10.49 12.47
C LYS A 340 -27.65 9.60 11.24
N THR A 341 -28.26 8.43 11.35
CA THR A 341 -28.24 7.43 10.29
C THR A 341 -29.62 7.17 9.73
N SER A 342 -29.67 6.93 8.42
CA SER A 342 -30.85 6.41 7.76
C SER A 342 -31.00 4.91 7.97
N SER A 343 -32.23 4.41 7.93
CA SER A 343 -32.52 2.97 7.91
C SER A 343 -31.93 2.30 6.67
N GLY A 344 -31.61 1.02 6.76
CA GLY A 344 -31.06 0.26 5.64
C GLY A 344 -31.31 -1.22 5.72
N SER A 345 -31.13 -1.90 4.58
CA SER A 345 -31.24 -3.36 4.47
C SER A 345 -30.18 -3.91 3.53
N LEU A 346 -29.60 -5.07 3.87
CA LEU A 346 -28.66 -5.80 3.03
C LEU A 346 -29.24 -7.14 2.61
N TYR A 347 -28.95 -7.51 1.39
CA TYR A 347 -29.38 -8.76 0.76
C TYR A 347 -28.19 -9.71 0.60
N GLY A 348 -28.46 -11.00 0.40
CA GLY A 348 -27.38 -11.98 0.18
C GLY A 348 -26.52 -11.63 -1.02
N GLY A 349 -25.20 -11.59 -0.82
CA GLY A 349 -24.22 -11.18 -1.84
C GLY A 349 -23.94 -9.68 -1.91
N ASP A 350 -24.69 -8.83 -1.18
CA ASP A 350 -24.44 -7.38 -1.18
C ASP A 350 -23.12 -7.03 -0.51
N ILE A 351 -22.35 -6.17 -1.19
CA ILE A 351 -21.22 -5.47 -0.60
C ILE A 351 -21.50 -3.98 -0.70
N VAL A 352 -21.64 -3.32 0.45
CA VAL A 352 -21.97 -1.90 0.54
C VAL A 352 -20.75 -1.10 0.93
N GLY A 353 -20.33 -0.19 0.06
CA GLY A 353 -19.23 0.75 0.32
C GLY A 353 -19.71 1.94 1.18
N VAL A 354 -18.86 2.41 2.06
CA VAL A 354 -19.10 3.64 2.84
C VAL A 354 -18.13 4.71 2.37
N ILE A 355 -18.66 5.80 1.82
CA ILE A 355 -17.90 6.92 1.24
C ILE A 355 -18.11 8.18 2.07
N GLY A 356 -17.05 8.94 2.35
CA GLY A 356 -17.14 10.22 3.04
C GLY A 356 -15.81 10.66 3.64
N GLU A 357 -15.76 11.91 4.12
CA GLU A 357 -14.56 12.52 4.73
C GLU A 357 -14.18 11.83 6.05
N ASN A 358 -12.97 12.12 6.57
CA ASN A 358 -12.58 11.65 7.88
C ASN A 358 -13.32 12.44 8.98
N GLY A 359 -13.58 11.77 10.12
CA GLY A 359 -14.23 12.40 11.28
C GLY A 359 -15.74 12.65 11.15
N ILE A 360 -16.42 12.11 10.12
CA ILE A 360 -17.88 12.25 9.95
C ILE A 360 -18.68 11.02 10.43
N GLY A 361 -18.03 10.10 11.19
CA GLY A 361 -18.72 9.01 11.88
C GLY A 361 -18.81 7.69 11.13
N LYS A 362 -18.03 7.44 10.08
CA LYS A 362 -18.02 6.14 9.35
C LYS A 362 -17.73 4.96 10.29
N SER A 363 -16.63 5.02 11.04
CA SER A 363 -16.28 3.96 12.02
C SER A 363 -17.29 3.88 13.16
N THR A 364 -17.87 5.02 13.59
CA THR A 364 -18.95 5.07 14.58
C THR A 364 -20.17 4.27 14.11
N PHE A 365 -20.57 4.44 12.84
CA PHE A 365 -21.66 3.69 12.24
C PHE A 365 -21.42 2.17 12.25
N ILE A 366 -20.24 1.72 11.77
CA ILE A 366 -19.89 0.29 11.75
C ILE A 366 -19.84 -0.28 13.18
N ARG A 367 -19.25 0.44 14.14
CA ARG A 367 -19.18 0.01 15.55
C ARG A 367 -20.54 -0.06 16.22
N ALA A 368 -21.46 0.84 15.88
CA ALA A 368 -22.84 0.77 16.35
C ALA A 368 -23.56 -0.47 15.78
N LEU A 369 -23.41 -0.76 14.49
CA LEU A 369 -23.95 -1.98 13.87
C LEU A 369 -23.32 -3.27 14.46
N ALA A 370 -22.01 -3.23 14.79
CA ALA A 370 -21.33 -4.33 15.47
C ALA A 370 -21.77 -4.52 16.94
N GLY A 371 -22.59 -3.62 17.46
CA GLY A 371 -23.02 -3.63 18.86
C GLY A 371 -21.93 -3.22 19.85
N GLU A 372 -20.85 -2.57 19.39
CA GLU A 372 -19.79 -2.06 20.27
C GLU A 372 -20.10 -0.68 20.86
N LEU A 373 -20.99 0.08 20.22
CA LEU A 373 -21.45 1.38 20.67
C LEU A 373 -22.95 1.37 20.91
N GLU A 374 -23.38 2.09 21.95
CA GLU A 374 -24.79 2.33 22.23
C GLU A 374 -25.31 3.49 21.37
N THR A 375 -26.53 3.33 20.88
CA THR A 375 -27.30 4.40 20.24
C THR A 375 -28.12 5.14 21.29
N LYS A 376 -28.74 6.26 20.94
CA LYS A 376 -29.67 6.96 21.83
C LYS A 376 -30.84 6.09 22.28
N SER A 377 -31.22 5.08 21.49
CA SER A 377 -32.29 4.13 21.81
C SER A 377 -31.80 2.84 22.49
N GLY A 378 -30.53 2.77 22.86
CA GLY A 378 -29.87 1.61 23.43
C GLY A 378 -29.01 0.85 22.43
N ARG A 379 -28.51 -0.32 22.80
CA ARG A 379 -27.67 -1.15 21.93
C ARG A 379 -28.50 -1.77 20.79
N LEU A 380 -27.99 -1.67 19.56
CA LEU A 380 -28.64 -2.32 18.42
C LEU A 380 -28.46 -3.83 18.53
N ASP A 381 -29.58 -4.55 18.60
CA ASP A 381 -29.62 -6.01 18.46
C ASP A 381 -30.24 -6.33 17.11
N LEU A 382 -29.39 -6.77 16.17
CA LEU A 382 -29.83 -7.11 14.82
C LEU A 382 -30.20 -8.58 14.66
N GLY A 383 -30.08 -9.39 15.73
CA GLY A 383 -30.42 -10.82 15.75
C GLY A 383 -29.60 -11.69 14.80
N ILE A 384 -28.38 -11.26 14.43
CA ILE A 384 -27.49 -11.90 13.45
C ILE A 384 -26.07 -12.00 13.98
N LYS A 385 -25.28 -12.88 13.38
CA LYS A 385 -23.85 -12.97 13.66
C LYS A 385 -23.06 -11.95 12.82
N ILE A 386 -22.24 -11.15 13.48
CA ILE A 386 -21.43 -10.13 12.84
C ILE A 386 -19.94 -10.43 13.06
N ALA A 387 -19.15 -10.38 11.99
CA ALA A 387 -17.69 -10.37 12.05
C ALA A 387 -17.18 -8.96 11.73
N TYR A 388 -16.42 -8.39 12.64
CA TYR A 388 -15.90 -7.02 12.50
C TYR A 388 -14.36 -7.00 12.46
N LYS A 389 -13.82 -6.33 11.47
CA LYS A 389 -12.41 -5.96 11.34
C LYS A 389 -12.27 -4.48 11.66
N PRO A 390 -11.70 -4.10 12.81
CA PRO A 390 -11.52 -2.70 13.21
C PRO A 390 -10.43 -2.01 12.38
N GLN A 391 -10.46 -0.67 12.35
CA GLN A 391 -9.42 0.15 11.71
C GLN A 391 -8.05 -0.04 12.36
N ILE A 392 -7.98 0.04 13.69
CA ILE A 392 -6.76 -0.16 14.47
C ILE A 392 -6.71 -1.61 14.93
N ILE A 393 -5.60 -2.28 14.61
CA ILE A 393 -5.36 -3.68 14.96
C ILE A 393 -4.29 -3.73 16.03
N GLU A 394 -4.64 -4.26 17.20
CA GLU A 394 -3.68 -4.47 18.28
C GLU A 394 -2.87 -5.74 18.02
N ALA A 395 -1.56 -5.60 17.93
CA ALA A 395 -0.63 -6.73 17.82
C ALA A 395 -0.45 -7.37 19.19
N LYS A 396 -1.15 -8.49 19.44
CA LYS A 396 -1.01 -9.30 20.66
C LYS A 396 0.25 -10.15 20.59
N ASP A 397 0.79 -10.52 21.75
CA ASP A 397 1.90 -11.48 21.83
C ASP A 397 1.40 -12.90 21.54
N GLY A 398 2.15 -13.66 20.77
CA GLY A 398 1.81 -15.01 20.37
C GLY A 398 2.08 -15.29 18.89
N LEU A 399 2.01 -16.55 18.51
CA LEU A 399 2.21 -16.95 17.12
C LEU A 399 0.95 -16.63 16.26
N VAL A 400 1.18 -16.36 14.99
CA VAL A 400 0.10 -16.19 14.01
C VAL A 400 -0.79 -17.43 13.93
N SER A 401 -0.18 -18.64 14.01
CA SER A 401 -0.91 -19.92 14.05
C SER A 401 -1.92 -19.98 15.21
N ASP A 402 -1.51 -19.50 16.39
CA ASP A 402 -2.34 -19.53 17.59
C ASP A 402 -3.49 -18.51 17.47
N ALA A 403 -3.18 -17.30 16.97
CA ALA A 403 -4.18 -16.28 16.71
C ALA A 403 -5.26 -16.75 15.71
N LEU A 404 -4.90 -17.56 14.71
CA LEU A 404 -5.85 -18.16 13.78
C LEU A 404 -6.64 -19.30 14.42
N ALA A 405 -6.00 -20.12 15.30
CA ALA A 405 -6.65 -21.19 16.02
C ALA A 405 -7.69 -20.68 17.03
N ASP A 406 -7.46 -19.52 17.62
CA ASP A 406 -8.43 -18.83 18.49
C ASP A 406 -9.71 -18.42 17.72
N VAL A 407 -9.58 -18.14 16.42
CA VAL A 407 -10.72 -17.78 15.56
C VAL A 407 -11.49 -19.01 15.07
N ASP A 408 -10.76 -20.01 14.58
CA ASP A 408 -11.29 -21.30 14.11
C ASP A 408 -10.33 -22.45 14.50
N PRO A 409 -10.56 -23.17 15.61
CA PRO A 409 -9.67 -24.25 16.03
C PRO A 409 -9.48 -25.36 14.98
N ASN A 410 -10.41 -25.47 14.02
CA ASN A 410 -10.35 -26.47 12.96
C ASN A 410 -9.70 -25.92 11.67
N TYR A 411 -9.19 -24.70 11.66
CA TYR A 411 -8.67 -24.05 10.45
C TYR A 411 -7.63 -24.89 9.68
N PRO A 412 -6.73 -25.66 10.32
CA PRO A 412 -5.74 -26.46 9.59
C PRO A 412 -6.35 -27.61 8.76
N LYS A 413 -7.61 -28.00 9.05
CA LYS A 413 -8.33 -29.07 8.34
C LYS A 413 -9.42 -28.54 7.41
N LYS A 414 -9.76 -27.26 7.50
CA LYS A 414 -10.87 -26.63 6.78
C LYS A 414 -10.33 -26.01 5.49
N GLN A 415 -10.68 -26.59 4.35
CA GLN A 415 -10.16 -26.15 3.05
C GLN A 415 -10.42 -24.65 2.78
N GLU A 416 -11.59 -24.17 3.18
CA GLU A 416 -11.94 -22.75 3.01
C GLU A 416 -11.03 -21.82 3.80
N SER A 417 -10.74 -22.14 5.07
CA SER A 417 -9.82 -21.36 5.92
C SER A 417 -8.41 -21.36 5.34
N LEU A 418 -7.95 -22.52 4.82
CA LEU A 418 -6.68 -22.64 4.14
C LEU A 418 -6.62 -21.81 2.85
N GLU A 419 -7.70 -21.78 2.06
CA GLU A 419 -7.76 -20.93 0.86
C GLU A 419 -7.65 -19.44 1.20
N ILE A 420 -8.33 -18.98 2.25
CA ILE A 420 -8.26 -17.59 2.73
C ILE A 420 -6.82 -17.24 3.14
N ILE A 421 -6.22 -18.08 3.98
CA ILE A 421 -4.86 -17.90 4.51
C ILE A 421 -3.83 -17.89 3.37
N ASN A 422 -3.97 -18.80 2.40
CA ASN A 422 -3.07 -18.92 1.26
C ASN A 422 -3.17 -17.71 0.33
N LYS A 423 -4.39 -17.28 -0.03
CA LYS A 423 -4.61 -16.12 -0.92
C LYS A 423 -4.08 -14.83 -0.33
N LEU A 424 -4.23 -14.63 0.96
CA LEU A 424 -3.67 -13.46 1.66
C LEU A 424 -2.17 -13.62 2.00
N GLY A 425 -1.54 -14.75 1.66
CA GLY A 425 -0.12 -15.00 1.95
C GLY A 425 0.20 -15.17 3.44
N VAL A 426 -0.82 -15.35 4.29
CA VAL A 426 -0.66 -15.52 5.75
C VAL A 426 -0.01 -16.86 6.11
N THR A 427 -0.07 -17.86 5.23
CA THR A 427 0.60 -19.16 5.42
C THR A 427 2.09 -19.01 5.74
N LYS A 428 2.76 -18.03 5.14
CA LYS A 428 4.19 -17.76 5.37
C LYS A 428 4.48 -17.13 6.73
N LEU A 429 3.43 -16.68 7.40
CA LEU A 429 3.54 -15.94 8.66
C LEU A 429 3.22 -16.80 9.89
N LEU A 430 2.76 -18.05 9.72
CA LEU A 430 2.23 -18.90 10.79
C LEU A 430 3.17 -19.05 12.00
N ASN A 431 4.47 -19.10 11.74
CA ASN A 431 5.50 -19.26 12.77
C ASN A 431 6.08 -17.92 13.27
N LYS A 432 5.57 -16.78 12.80
CA LYS A 432 5.98 -15.45 13.28
C LYS A 432 5.17 -15.04 14.51
N ASN A 433 5.82 -14.29 15.39
CA ASN A 433 5.10 -13.59 16.45
C ASN A 433 4.30 -12.41 15.86
N VAL A 434 3.03 -12.26 16.26
CA VAL A 434 2.14 -11.20 15.77
C VAL A 434 2.71 -9.80 16.01
N LYS A 435 3.43 -9.58 17.11
CA LYS A 435 4.12 -8.30 17.40
C LYS A 435 5.21 -7.94 16.40
N ASN A 436 5.77 -8.91 15.71
CA ASN A 436 6.87 -8.74 14.75
C ASN A 436 6.36 -8.62 13.30
N LEU A 437 5.04 -8.59 13.09
CA LEU A 437 4.46 -8.41 11.78
C LEU A 437 4.58 -6.95 11.33
N SER A 438 4.86 -6.74 10.05
CA SER A 438 4.70 -5.43 9.43
C SER A 438 3.23 -5.01 9.40
N GLY A 439 2.95 -3.71 9.24
CA GLY A 439 1.58 -3.21 9.17
C GLY A 439 0.72 -3.92 8.11
N GLY A 440 1.29 -4.20 6.94
CA GLY A 440 0.59 -4.95 5.87
C GLY A 440 0.36 -6.43 6.22
N GLU A 441 1.35 -7.09 6.86
CA GLU A 441 1.19 -8.48 7.33
C GLU A 441 0.13 -8.59 8.43
N LEU A 442 0.11 -7.64 9.37
CA LEU A 442 -0.89 -7.56 10.43
C LEU A 442 -2.30 -7.31 9.86
N GLN A 443 -2.40 -6.47 8.85
CA GLN A 443 -3.65 -6.19 8.13
C GLN A 443 -4.19 -7.46 7.46
N LYS A 444 -3.34 -8.21 6.75
CA LYS A 444 -3.70 -9.49 6.11
C LYS A 444 -4.17 -10.53 7.14
N LEU A 445 -3.49 -10.62 8.29
CA LEU A 445 -3.91 -11.48 9.38
C LEU A 445 -5.30 -11.10 9.90
N ALA A 446 -5.56 -9.81 10.13
CA ALA A 446 -6.86 -9.35 10.61
C ALA A 446 -7.99 -9.62 9.60
N ILE A 447 -7.74 -9.44 8.30
CA ILE A 447 -8.71 -9.76 7.25
C ILE A 447 -8.97 -11.28 7.22
N ALA A 448 -7.92 -12.11 7.26
CA ALA A 448 -8.05 -13.56 7.32
C ALA A 448 -8.89 -14.00 8.52
N SER A 449 -8.53 -13.51 9.71
CA SER A 449 -9.26 -13.78 10.96
C SER A 449 -10.73 -13.38 10.90
N THR A 450 -11.03 -12.25 10.24
CA THR A 450 -12.43 -11.80 10.08
C THR A 450 -13.21 -12.70 9.11
N LEU A 451 -12.62 -13.04 7.96
CA LEU A 451 -13.27 -13.89 6.94
C LEU A 451 -13.42 -15.36 7.36
N MET A 452 -12.57 -15.85 8.27
CA MET A 452 -12.66 -17.21 8.82
C MET A 452 -13.79 -17.36 9.85
N ARG A 453 -14.26 -16.26 10.45
CA ARG A 453 -15.40 -16.31 11.38
C ARG A 453 -16.68 -16.68 10.63
N GLU A 454 -17.53 -17.47 11.27
CA GLU A 454 -18.86 -17.75 10.77
C GLU A 454 -19.80 -16.59 11.13
N ALA A 455 -20.16 -15.78 10.14
CA ALA A 455 -21.00 -14.61 10.30
C ALA A 455 -22.02 -14.47 9.17
N ASP A 456 -23.07 -13.69 9.41
CA ASP A 456 -24.07 -13.32 8.41
C ASP A 456 -23.69 -12.01 7.73
N VAL A 457 -23.08 -11.10 8.48
CA VAL A 457 -22.60 -9.78 8.02
C VAL A 457 -21.14 -9.62 8.39
N TYR A 458 -20.36 -9.15 7.42
CA TYR A 458 -18.94 -8.80 7.60
C TYR A 458 -18.76 -7.30 7.53
N LEU A 459 -18.14 -6.71 8.54
CA LEU A 459 -17.86 -5.29 8.64
C LEU A 459 -16.35 -5.07 8.53
N PHE A 460 -15.93 -4.26 7.57
CA PHE A 460 -14.53 -3.96 7.34
C PHE A 460 -14.28 -2.46 7.43
N ASP A 461 -13.43 -2.05 8.36
CA ASP A 461 -12.98 -0.66 8.50
C ASP A 461 -11.58 -0.54 7.92
N GLU A 462 -11.46 0.10 6.75
CA GLU A 462 -10.26 0.28 5.95
C GLU A 462 -9.44 -1.01 5.75
N PRO A 463 -9.99 -2.04 5.06
CA PRO A 463 -9.27 -3.29 4.85
C PRO A 463 -8.05 -3.18 3.95
N SER A 464 -7.93 -2.14 3.12
CA SER A 464 -6.79 -1.96 2.22
C SER A 464 -5.64 -1.14 2.81
N ALA A 465 -5.77 -0.62 4.05
CA ALA A 465 -4.74 0.16 4.69
C ALA A 465 -3.41 -0.61 4.81
N ASN A 466 -2.28 0.05 4.57
CA ASN A 466 -0.92 -0.53 4.60
C ASN A 466 -0.66 -1.69 3.60
N LEU A 467 -1.59 -1.99 2.71
CA LEU A 467 -1.40 -2.98 1.65
C LEU A 467 -0.84 -2.32 0.40
N ASP A 468 0.06 -3.01 -0.29
CA ASP A 468 0.46 -2.61 -1.63
C ASP A 468 -0.67 -2.89 -2.65
N ILE A 469 -0.47 -2.46 -3.88
CA ILE A 469 -1.49 -2.52 -4.93
C ILE A 469 -1.95 -3.97 -5.17
N GLU A 470 -1.02 -4.92 -5.22
CA GLU A 470 -1.34 -6.32 -5.49
C GLU A 470 -2.12 -6.94 -4.33
N ASP A 471 -1.66 -6.74 -3.11
CA ASP A 471 -2.33 -7.20 -1.90
C ASP A 471 -3.74 -6.58 -1.74
N ARG A 472 -3.91 -5.29 -2.10
CA ARG A 472 -5.24 -4.63 -2.12
C ARG A 472 -6.18 -5.35 -3.09
N LEU A 473 -5.72 -5.61 -4.31
CA LEU A 473 -6.53 -6.25 -5.35
C LEU A 473 -6.87 -7.70 -5.02
N GLU A 474 -5.94 -8.44 -4.43
CA GLU A 474 -6.20 -9.80 -3.94
C GLU A 474 -7.24 -9.78 -2.81
N THR A 475 -7.12 -8.85 -1.86
CA THR A 475 -8.10 -8.65 -0.79
C THR A 475 -9.49 -8.34 -1.33
N MET A 476 -9.58 -7.41 -2.31
CA MET A 476 -10.81 -7.04 -3.00
C MET A 476 -11.48 -8.27 -3.63
N SER A 477 -10.71 -9.02 -4.40
CA SER A 477 -11.19 -10.22 -5.09
C SER A 477 -11.65 -11.29 -4.09
N LEU A 478 -10.91 -11.47 -2.99
CA LEU A 478 -11.23 -12.45 -1.96
C LEU A 478 -12.54 -12.10 -1.24
N ILE A 479 -12.70 -10.86 -0.79
CA ILE A 479 -13.94 -10.39 -0.14
C ILE A 479 -15.14 -10.58 -1.09
N SER A 480 -15.01 -10.12 -2.36
CA SER A 480 -16.07 -10.23 -3.35
C SER A 480 -16.47 -11.69 -3.61
N ASN A 481 -15.48 -12.58 -3.76
CA ASN A 481 -15.74 -14.00 -4.00
C ASN A 481 -16.42 -14.68 -2.81
N ILE A 482 -15.96 -14.42 -1.57
CA ILE A 482 -16.54 -15.04 -0.38
C ILE A 482 -17.99 -14.58 -0.17
N MET A 483 -18.26 -13.29 -0.30
CA MET A 483 -19.63 -12.76 -0.14
C MET A 483 -20.57 -13.36 -1.19
N SER A 484 -20.14 -13.42 -2.44
CA SER A 484 -20.93 -14.00 -3.53
C SER A 484 -21.19 -15.50 -3.32
N LEU A 485 -20.14 -16.29 -3.03
CA LEU A 485 -20.24 -17.75 -2.89
C LEU A 485 -21.09 -18.17 -1.68
N LYS A 486 -20.90 -17.49 -0.55
CA LYS A 486 -21.62 -17.80 0.69
C LYS A 486 -22.98 -17.12 0.80
N ARG A 487 -23.35 -16.25 -0.15
CA ARG A 487 -24.53 -15.38 -0.07
C ARG A 487 -24.63 -14.60 1.25
N LYS A 488 -23.48 -14.18 1.76
CA LYS A 488 -23.38 -13.30 2.92
C LYS A 488 -23.30 -11.85 2.43
N CYS A 489 -23.32 -10.88 3.34
CA CYS A 489 -23.18 -9.49 2.98
C CYS A 489 -22.06 -8.81 3.76
N ALA A 490 -21.55 -7.70 3.20
CA ALA A 490 -20.52 -6.92 3.83
C ALA A 490 -20.78 -5.42 3.75
N ILE A 491 -20.28 -4.68 4.76
CA ILE A 491 -20.14 -3.22 4.72
C ILE A 491 -18.65 -2.91 4.80
N VAL A 492 -18.16 -2.09 3.88
CA VAL A 492 -16.73 -1.77 3.75
C VAL A 492 -16.53 -0.26 3.75
N ILE A 493 -15.82 0.25 4.75
CA ILE A 493 -15.32 1.62 4.73
C ILE A 493 -14.01 1.63 3.98
N GLU A 494 -13.88 2.45 2.95
CA GLU A 494 -12.65 2.59 2.17
C GLU A 494 -12.45 4.01 1.65
N HIS A 495 -11.16 4.36 1.50
CA HIS A 495 -10.72 5.61 0.90
C HIS A 495 -10.17 5.43 -0.51
N ASP A 496 -10.10 4.21 -1.01
CA ASP A 496 -9.73 3.89 -2.38
C ASP A 496 -10.99 3.76 -3.25
N LEU A 497 -11.24 4.76 -4.11
CA LEU A 497 -12.40 4.75 -5.01
C LEU A 497 -12.34 3.60 -6.02
N MET A 498 -11.15 3.11 -6.37
CA MET A 498 -11.03 1.95 -7.25
C MET A 498 -11.50 0.69 -6.53
N PHE A 499 -11.20 0.55 -5.24
CA PHE A 499 -11.71 -0.51 -4.40
C PHE A 499 -13.25 -0.48 -4.35
N ILE A 500 -13.80 0.66 -3.96
CA ILE A 500 -15.26 0.83 -3.83
C ILE A 500 -15.98 0.54 -5.15
N ASP A 501 -15.51 1.12 -6.25
CA ASP A 501 -16.11 0.94 -7.58
C ASP A 501 -16.06 -0.50 -8.09
N SER A 502 -15.00 -1.26 -7.72
CA SER A 502 -14.79 -2.63 -8.22
C SER A 502 -15.50 -3.69 -7.39
N VAL A 503 -15.68 -3.47 -6.09
CA VAL A 503 -16.18 -4.46 -5.14
C VAL A 503 -17.62 -4.20 -4.72
N CYS A 504 -17.99 -2.91 -4.54
CA CYS A 504 -19.26 -2.54 -3.96
C CYS A 504 -20.31 -2.30 -5.05
N GLN A 505 -21.44 -3.01 -4.98
CA GLN A 505 -22.59 -2.80 -5.87
C GLN A 505 -23.38 -1.55 -5.45
N LYS A 506 -23.45 -1.32 -4.14
CA LYS A 506 -24.18 -0.25 -3.49
C LYS A 506 -23.26 0.50 -2.56
N SER A 507 -23.60 1.74 -2.22
CA SER A 507 -22.83 2.54 -1.27
C SER A 507 -23.74 3.45 -0.44
N ILE A 508 -23.24 3.82 0.74
CA ILE A 508 -23.80 4.84 1.62
C ILE A 508 -22.86 6.04 1.56
N LEU A 509 -23.40 7.21 1.24
CA LEU A 509 -22.65 8.45 1.28
C LEU A 509 -22.85 9.11 2.66
N PHE A 510 -21.73 9.44 3.28
CA PHE A 510 -21.67 10.21 4.52
C PHE A 510 -21.39 11.68 4.21
N SER A 511 -22.11 12.57 4.87
CA SER A 511 -21.99 14.02 4.78
C SER A 511 -22.02 14.65 6.17
N GLY A 512 -21.71 15.93 6.28
CA GLY A 512 -21.77 16.64 7.55
C GLY A 512 -20.55 17.52 7.81
N GLU A 513 -20.29 17.80 9.08
CA GLU A 513 -19.14 18.60 9.55
C GLU A 513 -18.24 17.72 10.42
N SER A 514 -17.00 17.53 9.96
CA SER A 514 -16.02 16.68 10.66
C SER A 514 -15.88 17.06 12.13
N GLY A 515 -15.99 16.05 13.01
CA GLY A 515 -15.90 16.21 14.47
C GLY A 515 -17.13 16.79 15.15
N LYS A 516 -18.20 17.15 14.43
CA LYS A 516 -19.42 17.72 14.99
C LYS A 516 -20.67 16.93 14.65
N ILE A 517 -20.96 16.76 13.36
CA ILE A 517 -22.18 16.07 12.92
C ILE A 517 -21.90 15.22 11.69
N GLY A 518 -22.39 13.98 11.72
CA GLY A 518 -22.44 13.07 10.60
C GLY A 518 -23.87 12.72 10.22
N LEU A 519 -24.11 12.64 8.92
CA LEU A 519 -25.39 12.26 8.33
C LEU A 519 -25.15 11.17 7.29
N THR A 520 -26.01 10.16 7.21
CA THR A 520 -25.94 9.15 6.17
C THR A 520 -27.08 9.31 5.17
N ASP A 521 -26.77 9.16 3.89
CA ASP A 521 -27.80 8.93 2.89
C ASP A 521 -28.34 7.49 2.98
N THR A 522 -29.44 7.23 2.29
CA THR A 522 -29.92 5.86 2.06
C THR A 522 -28.96 5.08 1.16
N ILE A 523 -29.01 3.74 1.23
CA ILE A 523 -28.24 2.86 0.35
C ILE A 523 -28.62 3.15 -1.11
N MET A 524 -27.63 3.42 -1.95
CA MET A 524 -27.81 3.71 -3.37
C MET A 524 -26.79 2.96 -4.24
N PRO A 525 -26.99 2.86 -5.58
CA PRO A 525 -25.96 2.33 -6.48
C PRO A 525 -24.62 3.04 -6.33
N THR A 526 -23.52 2.29 -6.30
CA THR A 526 -22.16 2.86 -6.07
C THR A 526 -21.81 3.96 -7.07
N SER A 527 -22.16 3.82 -8.35
CA SER A 527 -21.90 4.85 -9.35
C SER A 527 -22.60 6.18 -9.02
N LYS A 528 -23.81 6.14 -8.47
CA LYS A 528 -24.55 7.32 -8.01
C LYS A 528 -23.89 7.95 -6.78
N ALA A 529 -23.48 7.12 -5.82
CA ALA A 529 -22.80 7.60 -4.61
C ALA A 529 -21.45 8.26 -4.94
N ILE A 530 -20.65 7.63 -5.81
CA ILE A 530 -19.39 8.21 -6.31
C ILE A 530 -19.66 9.52 -7.05
N ASN A 531 -20.65 9.58 -7.94
CA ASN A 531 -21.01 10.80 -8.66
C ASN A 531 -21.38 11.95 -7.70
N ASN A 532 -22.20 11.68 -6.69
CA ASN A 532 -22.59 12.66 -5.69
C ASN A 532 -21.40 13.13 -4.85
N PHE A 533 -20.53 12.21 -4.46
CA PHE A 533 -19.28 12.53 -3.74
C PHE A 533 -18.37 13.41 -4.60
N LEU A 534 -18.11 13.04 -5.83
CA LEU A 534 -17.26 13.80 -6.76
C LEU A 534 -17.83 15.21 -7.02
N LYS A 535 -19.16 15.33 -7.08
CA LYS A 535 -19.84 16.62 -7.17
C LYS A 535 -19.56 17.51 -5.96
N SER A 536 -19.56 16.93 -4.75
CA SER A 536 -19.29 17.69 -3.52
C SER A 536 -17.85 18.22 -3.43
N VAL A 537 -16.90 17.59 -4.11
CA VAL A 537 -15.48 18.00 -4.16
C VAL A 537 -15.08 18.68 -5.48
N ASP A 538 -16.05 18.92 -6.38
CA ASP A 538 -15.88 19.56 -7.71
C ASP A 538 -14.83 18.89 -8.60
N ILE A 539 -14.80 17.56 -8.62
CA ILE A 539 -13.84 16.76 -9.40
C ILE A 539 -14.59 15.81 -10.32
N THR A 540 -14.12 15.68 -11.57
CA THR A 540 -14.70 14.75 -12.53
C THR A 540 -13.79 13.55 -12.78
N MET A 541 -14.40 12.41 -13.02
CA MET A 541 -13.71 11.15 -13.31
C MET A 541 -14.31 10.47 -14.54
N ARG A 542 -13.50 9.65 -15.20
CA ARG A 542 -13.89 8.77 -16.30
C ARG A 542 -13.23 7.41 -16.17
N ARG A 543 -13.65 6.43 -16.97
CA ARG A 543 -12.93 5.15 -17.08
C ARG A 543 -11.83 5.22 -18.14
N ASP A 544 -10.71 4.62 -17.83
CA ASP A 544 -9.66 4.35 -18.82
C ASP A 544 -10.18 3.37 -19.87
N LYS A 545 -9.90 3.64 -21.16
CA LYS A 545 -10.41 2.82 -22.26
C LYS A 545 -9.89 1.39 -22.26
N ASP A 546 -8.64 1.20 -21.86
CA ASP A 546 -7.95 -0.08 -21.90
C ASP A 546 -8.17 -0.89 -20.60
N SER A 547 -7.75 -0.34 -19.47
CA SER A 547 -7.79 -1.01 -18.17
C SER A 547 -9.13 -0.91 -17.43
N LYS A 548 -10.09 -0.10 -17.92
CA LYS A 548 -11.41 0.19 -17.30
C LYS A 548 -11.33 0.81 -15.90
N ARG A 549 -10.14 1.12 -15.40
CA ARG A 549 -9.96 1.77 -14.10
C ARG A 549 -10.52 3.20 -14.08
N PRO A 550 -11.02 3.68 -12.94
CA PRO A 550 -11.35 5.08 -12.76
C PRO A 550 -10.11 5.98 -12.90
N ARG A 551 -10.28 7.13 -13.54
CA ARG A 551 -9.24 8.16 -13.73
C ARG A 551 -9.82 9.54 -13.48
N ILE A 552 -9.09 10.41 -12.80
CA ILE A 552 -9.46 11.81 -12.60
C ILE A 552 -9.16 12.59 -13.88
N ASN A 553 -10.07 13.47 -14.28
CA ASN A 553 -9.81 14.41 -15.36
C ASN A 553 -8.89 15.53 -14.88
N GLN A 554 -8.07 16.04 -15.78
CA GLN A 554 -7.31 17.26 -15.46
C GLN A 554 -8.27 18.43 -15.30
N ASN A 555 -8.05 19.21 -14.25
CA ASN A 555 -8.88 20.37 -13.96
C ASN A 555 -8.92 21.33 -15.17
N ASN A 556 -10.10 21.85 -15.49
CA ASN A 556 -10.39 22.70 -16.66
C ASN A 556 -10.09 22.06 -18.03
N SER A 557 -9.89 20.73 -18.09
CA SER A 557 -9.85 20.05 -19.39
C SER A 557 -11.24 20.07 -20.04
N ARG A 558 -11.30 19.89 -21.36
CA ARG A 558 -12.57 19.86 -22.11
C ARG A 558 -13.57 18.85 -21.48
N LEU A 559 -13.10 17.65 -21.13
CA LEU A 559 -13.95 16.63 -20.50
C LEU A 559 -14.42 17.04 -19.10
N ASP A 560 -13.55 17.68 -18.30
CA ASP A 560 -13.91 18.18 -16.98
C ASP A 560 -15.04 19.21 -17.06
N VAL A 561 -14.91 20.17 -17.97
CA VAL A 561 -15.94 21.21 -18.20
C VAL A 561 -17.24 20.60 -18.70
N GLU A 562 -17.21 19.71 -19.69
CA GLU A 562 -18.39 19.04 -20.24
C GLU A 562 -19.13 18.22 -19.18
N GLN A 563 -18.39 17.44 -18.35
CA GLN A 563 -18.97 16.61 -17.29
C GLN A 563 -19.58 17.47 -16.16
N LYS A 564 -18.92 18.54 -15.74
CA LYS A 564 -19.47 19.48 -14.75
C LYS A 564 -20.74 20.14 -15.25
N ALA A 565 -20.76 20.58 -16.51
CA ALA A 565 -21.94 21.20 -17.13
C ALA A 565 -23.14 20.24 -17.23
N SER A 566 -22.88 18.95 -17.48
CA SER A 566 -23.93 17.91 -17.55
C SER A 566 -24.36 17.36 -16.20
N GLY A 567 -23.62 17.65 -15.12
CA GLY A 567 -23.84 17.07 -13.79
C GLY A 567 -23.41 15.61 -13.68
N GLN A 568 -22.72 15.07 -14.69
CA GLN A 568 -22.20 13.70 -14.70
C GLN A 568 -20.72 13.68 -14.28
N PHE A 569 -20.46 13.80 -12.99
CA PHE A 569 -19.09 13.86 -12.45
C PHE A 569 -18.33 12.52 -12.56
N PHE A 570 -19.02 11.40 -12.70
CA PHE A 570 -18.43 10.11 -13.01
C PHE A 570 -18.99 9.54 -14.31
N ALA A 571 -18.18 9.54 -15.38
CA ALA A 571 -18.53 8.90 -16.64
C ALA A 571 -18.08 7.43 -16.66
N GLU A 572 -19.03 6.53 -16.88
CA GLU A 572 -18.83 5.08 -16.98
C GLU A 572 -18.22 4.64 -18.33
#